data_b4b7a7ad99be4bb16076181bbe080b66
#
_entry.id   b4b7a7ad99be4bb16076181bbe080b66
#
_cell.length_a   1.000
_cell.length_b   1.000
_cell.length_c   1.000
_cell.angle_alpha   90.00
_cell.angle_beta   90.00
_cell.angle_gamma   90.00
#
_symmetry.space_group_name_H-M   'P 1'
#
loop_
_entity.id
_entity.type
_entity.pdbx_description
1 polymer ?
#
loop_
_entity_poly.entity_id
_entity_poly.type
_entity_poly.pdbx_seq_one_letter_code
_entity_poly.pdbx_strand_id
1 'polypeptide(L)'
;VVAYLVEHIVGKGLMDYILDEITLEDGTVLEAYDMINTDYRSEYRNAKRCVYGIEAQSNNTEMIVQFQNIVGTKILRLLEPFDVNKAIDIPDEDYLVSDILPFLRTENFIGEVQNLTVEEIQGSGKLKVGQLVRADKDIFSAVQMGSWYIMKHKNVGYEEEQDIDYHAVFKSLMRKPDIYKHR
;
A
#
# COMPACT_ATOMS: atom_id res chain seq x y z
N VAL A 1 -12.17 -7.88 0.28
CA VAL A 1 -11.70 -7.54 1.63
C VAL A 1 -10.35 -6.88 1.48
N VAL A 2 -10.25 -5.67 1.93
CA VAL A 2 -8.99 -4.96 2.03
C VAL A 2 -8.39 -5.32 3.39
N ALA A 3 -7.14 -5.78 3.41
CA ALA A 3 -6.39 -5.94 4.64
C ALA A 3 -5.57 -4.67 4.87
N TYR A 4 -5.60 -4.16 6.09
CA TYR A 4 -4.68 -3.11 6.54
C TYR A 4 -3.36 -3.76 6.94
N LEU A 5 -2.29 -3.44 6.23
CA LEU A 5 -0.97 -3.95 6.54
C LEU A 5 -0.26 -2.95 7.44
N VAL A 6 0.10 -3.37 8.65
CA VAL A 6 0.76 -2.53 9.64
C VAL A 6 2.06 -3.18 10.07
N GLU A 7 3.17 -2.44 9.99
CA GLU A 7 4.46 -2.90 10.49
C GLU A 7 4.41 -2.96 12.01
N HIS A 8 4.73 -4.14 12.57
CA HIS A 8 4.46 -4.45 13.98
C HIS A 8 5.35 -3.70 14.97
N ILE A 9 6.57 -3.33 14.58
CA ILE A 9 7.52 -2.71 15.50
C ILE A 9 7.41 -1.18 15.45
N VAL A 10 7.51 -0.59 14.25
CA VAL A 10 7.47 0.87 14.06
C VAL A 10 6.04 1.40 14.14
N GLY A 11 5.09 0.60 13.64
CA GLY A 11 3.67 0.94 13.63
C GLY A 11 2.90 0.59 14.91
N LYS A 12 3.57 0.23 16.02
CA LYS A 12 2.89 -0.22 17.23
C LYS A 12 1.84 0.79 17.74
N GLY A 13 2.18 2.06 17.81
CA GLY A 13 1.25 3.08 18.23
C GLY A 13 0.03 3.21 17.31
N LEU A 14 0.21 3.10 16.00
CA LEU A 14 -0.88 3.07 15.04
C LEU A 14 -1.70 1.79 15.19
N MET A 15 -1.05 0.66 15.46
CA MET A 15 -1.72 -0.61 15.68
C MET A 15 -2.63 -0.55 16.91
N ASP A 16 -2.13 0.00 18.01
CA ASP A 16 -2.91 0.18 19.25
C ASP A 16 -4.16 1.04 18.97
N TYR A 17 -4.01 2.12 18.19
CA TYR A 17 -5.16 2.96 17.78
C TYR A 17 -6.18 2.23 16.91
N ILE A 18 -5.73 1.39 15.98
CA ILE A 18 -6.63 0.66 15.06
C ILE A 18 -7.37 -0.47 15.79
N LEU A 19 -6.75 -1.06 16.80
CA LEU A 19 -7.33 -2.17 17.57
C LEU A 19 -8.27 -1.72 18.69
N ASP A 20 -8.32 -0.41 19.00
CA ASP A 20 -9.19 0.18 20.00
C ASP A 20 -10.37 0.93 19.36
N GLU A 21 -11.47 1.02 20.13
CA GLU A 21 -12.59 1.89 19.79
C GLU A 21 -12.27 3.32 20.24
N ILE A 22 -12.42 4.28 19.34
CA ILE A 22 -12.09 5.66 19.58
C ILE A 22 -13.34 6.52 19.47
N THR A 23 -13.68 7.24 20.52
CA THR A 23 -14.74 8.26 20.49
C THR A 23 -14.11 9.63 20.18
N LEU A 24 -14.51 10.23 19.08
CA LEU A 24 -14.10 11.56 18.67
C LEU A 24 -14.80 12.64 19.50
N GLU A 25 -14.30 13.89 19.43
CA GLU A 25 -14.85 15.03 20.17
C GLU A 25 -16.32 15.34 19.82
N ASP A 26 -16.76 15.02 18.61
CA ASP A 26 -18.14 15.18 18.16
C ASP A 26 -19.07 14.03 18.58
N GLY A 27 -18.56 13.06 19.33
CA GLY A 27 -19.28 11.87 19.78
C GLY A 27 -19.33 10.75 18.75
N THR A 28 -18.68 10.90 17.58
CA THR A 28 -18.55 9.82 16.59
C THR A 28 -17.67 8.71 17.13
N VAL A 29 -18.14 7.47 17.04
CA VAL A 29 -17.37 6.28 17.45
C VAL A 29 -16.73 5.65 16.24
N LEU A 30 -15.41 5.56 16.24
CA LEU A 30 -14.64 4.78 15.28
C LEU A 30 -14.51 3.35 15.82
N GLU A 31 -15.09 2.39 15.10
CA GLU A 31 -15.09 0.99 15.51
C GLU A 31 -13.67 0.41 15.48
N ALA A 32 -13.35 -0.43 16.45
CA ALA A 32 -12.10 -1.20 16.48
C ALA A 32 -12.00 -2.22 15.35
N TYR A 33 -10.79 -2.62 15.02
CA TYR A 33 -10.51 -3.71 14.10
C TYR A 33 -9.79 -4.86 14.82
N ASP A 34 -9.87 -6.06 14.25
CA ASP A 34 -9.15 -7.23 14.73
C ASP A 34 -8.03 -7.67 13.80
N MET A 35 -7.01 -8.29 14.37
CA MET A 35 -5.91 -8.87 13.61
C MET A 35 -6.29 -10.18 12.92
N ILE A 36 -5.82 -10.36 11.68
CA ILE A 36 -6.05 -11.57 10.88
C ILE A 36 -5.07 -12.68 11.27
N ASN A 37 -3.82 -12.33 11.56
CA ASN A 37 -2.71 -13.26 11.72
C ASN A 37 -2.35 -13.58 13.18
N THR A 38 -3.25 -13.31 14.09
CA THR A 38 -3.14 -13.71 15.50
C THR A 38 -4.42 -14.32 16.00
N ASP A 39 -4.32 -15.10 17.09
CA ASP A 39 -5.49 -15.64 17.79
C ASP A 39 -6.13 -14.61 18.73
N TYR A 40 -5.49 -13.45 18.89
CA TYR A 40 -6.03 -12.34 19.66
C TYR A 40 -7.36 -11.89 19.09
N ARG A 41 -8.33 -11.67 19.96
CA ARG A 41 -9.62 -11.10 19.64
C ARG A 41 -9.82 -9.84 20.46
N SER A 42 -10.27 -8.80 19.80
CA SER A 42 -10.70 -7.58 20.45
C SER A 42 -11.86 -7.88 21.43
N GLU A 43 -11.94 -7.10 22.49
CA GLU A 43 -13.08 -7.10 23.40
C GLU A 43 -14.36 -6.55 22.73
N TYR A 44 -14.19 -5.87 21.61
CA TYR A 44 -15.27 -5.24 20.85
C TYR A 44 -15.96 -6.25 19.93
N ARG A 45 -17.25 -6.48 20.17
CA ARG A 45 -18.04 -7.50 19.43
C ARG A 45 -18.15 -7.26 17.93
N ASN A 46 -18.07 -6.00 17.51
CA ASN A 46 -18.23 -5.58 16.11
C ASN A 46 -16.89 -5.41 15.38
N ALA A 47 -15.77 -5.64 16.04
CA ALA A 47 -14.45 -5.46 15.46
C ALA A 47 -14.27 -6.30 14.19
N LYS A 48 -13.96 -5.61 13.07
CA LYS A 48 -13.75 -6.27 11.78
C LYS A 48 -12.34 -6.83 11.70
N ARG A 49 -12.24 -8.12 11.36
CA ARG A 49 -10.95 -8.79 11.24
C ARG A 49 -10.30 -8.50 9.89
N CYS A 50 -9.52 -7.44 9.82
CA CYS A 50 -8.87 -6.99 8.59
C CYS A 50 -7.47 -6.38 8.78
N VAL A 51 -6.90 -6.41 9.99
CA VAL A 51 -5.55 -5.93 10.26
C VAL A 51 -4.55 -7.08 10.16
N TYR A 52 -3.46 -6.90 9.46
CA TYR A 52 -2.36 -7.85 9.36
C TYR A 52 -1.08 -7.21 9.87
N GLY A 53 -0.58 -7.68 11.01
CA GLY A 53 0.69 -7.23 11.57
C GLY A 53 1.87 -7.86 10.82
N ILE A 54 2.74 -7.04 10.28
CA ILE A 54 3.93 -7.48 9.55
C ILE A 54 5.16 -7.28 10.42
N GLU A 55 5.90 -8.36 10.63
CA GLU A 55 7.25 -8.30 11.20
C GLU A 55 8.26 -8.07 10.07
N ALA A 56 8.42 -6.82 9.65
CA ALA A 56 9.24 -6.48 8.51
C ALA A 56 10.70 -6.94 8.68
N GLN A 57 11.26 -6.86 9.88
CA GLN A 57 12.64 -7.25 10.13
C GLN A 57 12.87 -8.76 9.94
N SER A 58 11.96 -9.61 10.41
CA SER A 58 12.10 -11.07 10.28
C SER A 58 11.82 -11.54 8.85
N ASN A 59 10.96 -10.86 8.12
CA ASN A 59 10.56 -11.21 6.75
C ASN A 59 11.34 -10.44 5.67
N ASN A 60 12.29 -9.58 6.04
CA ASN A 60 12.92 -8.64 5.11
C ASN A 60 13.56 -9.32 3.89
N THR A 61 14.30 -10.42 4.09
CA THR A 61 14.92 -11.16 2.98
C THR A 61 13.89 -11.71 2.02
N GLU A 62 12.82 -12.31 2.52
CA GLU A 62 11.73 -12.84 1.71
C GLU A 62 11.03 -11.72 0.93
N MET A 63 10.76 -10.59 1.59
CA MET A 63 10.15 -9.41 0.96
C MET A 63 11.02 -8.86 -0.18
N ILE A 64 12.34 -8.78 0.02
CA ILE A 64 13.26 -8.31 -1.02
C ILE A 64 13.24 -9.25 -2.22
N VAL A 65 13.39 -10.56 -1.99
CA VAL A 65 13.39 -11.55 -3.06
C VAL A 65 12.08 -11.55 -3.83
N GLN A 66 10.96 -11.49 -3.13
CA GLN A 66 9.66 -11.46 -3.79
C GLN A 66 9.44 -10.16 -4.57
N PHE A 67 9.85 -9.02 -4.02
CA PHE A 67 9.78 -7.76 -4.74
C PHE A 67 10.62 -7.79 -6.02
N GLN A 68 11.86 -8.28 -5.96
CA GLN A 68 12.70 -8.45 -7.15
C GLN A 68 12.04 -9.38 -8.17
N ASN A 69 11.39 -10.44 -7.71
CA ASN A 69 10.71 -11.39 -8.58
C ASN A 69 9.51 -10.75 -9.31
N ILE A 70 8.63 -10.04 -8.61
CA ILE A 70 7.48 -9.38 -9.25
C ILE A 70 7.89 -8.28 -10.24
N VAL A 71 8.99 -7.57 -9.97
CA VAL A 71 9.56 -6.61 -10.91
C VAL A 71 10.17 -7.33 -12.11
N GLY A 72 10.98 -8.36 -11.89
CA GLY A 72 11.65 -9.13 -12.94
C GLY A 72 10.68 -9.87 -13.85
N THR A 73 9.57 -10.35 -13.33
CA THR A 73 8.49 -11.03 -14.08
C THR A 73 7.44 -10.07 -14.65
N LYS A 74 7.62 -8.75 -14.45
CA LYS A 74 6.71 -7.70 -14.93
C LYS A 74 5.27 -7.82 -14.40
N ILE A 75 5.07 -8.44 -13.25
CA ILE A 75 3.78 -8.50 -12.56
C ILE A 75 3.42 -7.12 -12.01
N LEU A 76 4.42 -6.39 -11.46
CA LEU A 76 4.23 -5.02 -11.03
C LEU A 76 4.10 -4.11 -12.25
N ARG A 77 2.93 -3.51 -12.42
CA ARG A 77 2.65 -2.52 -13.45
C ARG A 77 2.54 -1.15 -12.79
N LEU A 78 3.25 -0.18 -13.34
CA LEU A 78 3.24 1.20 -12.89
C LEU A 78 2.43 2.05 -13.86
N LEU A 79 1.91 3.17 -13.36
CA LEU A 79 1.27 4.15 -14.23
C LEU A 79 2.31 4.77 -15.16
N GLU A 80 1.91 5.02 -16.40
CA GLU A 80 2.73 5.79 -17.34
C GLU A 80 2.92 7.22 -16.82
N PRO A 81 4.03 7.90 -17.17
CA PRO A 81 4.23 9.29 -16.80
C PRO A 81 3.05 10.16 -17.22
N PHE A 82 2.67 11.08 -16.33
CA PHE A 82 1.57 11.99 -16.60
C PHE A 82 1.95 13.01 -17.70
N ASP A 83 1.20 13.03 -18.79
CA ASP A 83 1.38 14.02 -19.86
C ASP A 83 0.60 15.30 -19.52
N VAL A 84 1.31 16.29 -18.97
CA VAL A 84 0.73 17.57 -18.59
C VAL A 84 0.02 18.27 -19.78
N ASN A 85 0.45 18.02 -21.01
CA ASN A 85 -0.16 18.64 -22.19
C ASN A 85 -1.56 18.07 -22.48
N LYS A 86 -1.87 16.87 -22.01
CA LYS A 86 -3.21 16.27 -22.10
C LYS A 86 -4.16 16.76 -20.99
N ALA A 87 -3.63 17.39 -19.94
CA ALA A 87 -4.40 17.87 -18.80
C ALA A 87 -4.97 19.28 -18.98
N ILE A 88 -4.57 20.01 -20.02
CA ILE A 88 -4.94 21.43 -20.24
C ILE A 88 -6.46 21.64 -20.46
N ASP A 89 -7.21 20.57 -20.76
CA ASP A 89 -8.65 20.63 -20.97
C ASP A 89 -9.49 20.38 -19.70
N ILE A 90 -8.88 20.29 -18.49
CA ILE A 90 -9.58 20.03 -17.25
C ILE A 90 -9.87 21.35 -16.52
N PRO A 91 -11.14 21.78 -16.39
CA PRO A 91 -11.45 23.14 -15.96
C PRO A 91 -11.48 23.39 -14.44
N ASP A 92 -11.18 22.39 -13.60
CA ASP A 92 -11.31 22.49 -12.14
C ASP A 92 -9.97 22.15 -11.43
N GLU A 93 -9.38 23.14 -10.74
CA GLU A 93 -8.06 23.00 -10.07
C GLU A 93 -8.06 21.88 -9.01
N ASP A 94 -9.15 21.72 -8.26
CA ASP A 94 -9.26 20.67 -7.23
C ASP A 94 -9.33 19.26 -7.85
N TYR A 95 -9.93 19.14 -9.02
CA TYR A 95 -9.99 17.90 -9.77
C TYR A 95 -8.62 17.50 -10.30
N LEU A 96 -7.83 18.47 -10.76
CA LEU A 96 -6.50 18.27 -11.31
C LEU A 96 -5.53 17.65 -10.28
N VAL A 97 -5.56 18.07 -9.02
CA VAL A 97 -4.67 17.55 -7.97
C VAL A 97 -4.96 16.08 -7.68
N SER A 98 -6.23 15.69 -7.55
CA SER A 98 -6.61 14.30 -7.30
C SER A 98 -6.25 13.36 -8.44
N ASP A 99 -6.29 13.85 -9.68
CA ASP A 99 -5.99 13.06 -10.87
C ASP A 99 -4.49 12.88 -11.09
N ILE A 100 -3.69 13.89 -10.76
CA ILE A 100 -2.24 13.85 -10.93
C ILE A 100 -1.55 13.09 -9.79
N LEU A 101 -2.10 13.13 -8.59
CA LEU A 101 -1.46 12.55 -7.40
C LEU A 101 -1.00 11.08 -7.56
N PRO A 102 -1.76 10.16 -8.18
CA PRO A 102 -1.30 8.79 -8.40
C PRO A 102 -0.05 8.71 -9.27
N PHE A 103 0.07 9.57 -10.28
CA PHE A 103 1.25 9.63 -11.16
C PHE A 103 2.47 10.17 -10.43
N LEU A 104 2.30 11.25 -9.65
CA LEU A 104 3.37 11.78 -8.79
C LEU A 104 3.86 10.75 -7.77
N ARG A 105 2.95 9.98 -7.17
CA ARG A 105 3.31 8.89 -6.27
C ARG A 105 4.07 7.77 -6.98
N THR A 106 3.71 7.48 -8.22
CA THR A 106 4.43 6.51 -9.05
C THR A 106 5.85 6.99 -9.37
N GLU A 107 6.02 8.25 -9.75
CA GLU A 107 7.35 8.86 -9.98
C GLU A 107 8.20 8.86 -8.72
N ASN A 108 7.63 9.24 -7.58
CA ASN A 108 8.32 9.19 -6.29
C ASN A 108 8.75 7.75 -5.95
N PHE A 109 7.88 6.77 -6.15
CA PHE A 109 8.21 5.36 -5.97
C PHE A 109 9.38 4.91 -6.85
N ILE A 110 9.37 5.29 -8.14
CA ILE A 110 10.47 4.99 -9.05
C ILE A 110 11.78 5.62 -8.56
N GLY A 111 11.74 6.89 -8.13
CA GLY A 111 12.88 7.59 -7.56
C GLY A 111 13.42 6.93 -6.29
N GLU A 112 12.54 6.49 -5.39
CA GLU A 112 12.94 5.72 -4.21
C GLU A 112 13.63 4.41 -4.62
N VAL A 113 13.05 3.62 -5.54
CA VAL A 113 13.61 2.34 -6.00
C VAL A 113 14.98 2.52 -6.67
N GLN A 114 15.16 3.57 -7.48
CA GLN A 114 16.44 3.86 -8.13
C GLN A 114 17.56 4.21 -7.12
N ASN A 115 17.21 4.70 -5.95
CA ASN A 115 18.13 5.02 -4.87
C ASN A 115 18.48 3.82 -3.97
N LEU A 116 17.89 2.64 -4.21
CA LEU A 116 18.09 1.47 -3.37
C LEU A 116 19.25 0.59 -3.85
N THR A 117 19.88 -0.04 -2.87
CA THR A 117 20.83 -1.14 -3.06
C THR A 117 20.37 -2.35 -2.28
N VAL A 118 20.69 -3.54 -2.76
CA VAL A 118 20.49 -4.78 -2.01
C VAL A 118 21.85 -5.33 -1.62
N GLU A 119 22.04 -5.53 -0.34
CA GLU A 119 23.29 -6.02 0.21
C GLU A 119 23.04 -7.31 1.01
N GLU A 120 23.96 -8.25 0.90
CA GLU A 120 23.95 -9.44 1.75
C GLU A 120 24.66 -9.13 3.07
N ILE A 121 24.02 -9.49 4.18
CA ILE A 121 24.62 -9.36 5.50
C ILE A 121 25.62 -10.50 5.67
N GLN A 122 26.90 -10.14 5.75
CA GLN A 122 28.02 -11.07 5.78
C GLN A 122 27.84 -12.18 6.83
N GLY A 123 27.94 -13.41 6.38
CA GLY A 123 27.86 -14.61 7.25
C GLY A 123 26.45 -15.03 7.67
N SER A 124 25.40 -14.34 7.26
CA SER A 124 24.03 -14.69 7.66
C SER A 124 23.14 -15.17 6.51
N GLY A 125 23.52 -14.95 5.25
CA GLY A 125 22.68 -15.19 4.07
C GLY A 125 21.43 -14.30 4.01
N LYS A 126 21.33 -13.32 4.92
CA LYS A 126 20.18 -12.37 4.94
C LYS A 126 20.47 -11.18 4.04
N LEU A 127 19.40 -10.71 3.39
CA LEU A 127 19.46 -9.50 2.57
C LEU A 127 18.98 -8.29 3.38
N LYS A 128 19.57 -7.14 3.09
CA LYS A 128 19.09 -5.83 3.55
C LYS A 128 18.98 -4.86 2.39
N VAL A 129 18.06 -3.93 2.50
CA VAL A 129 17.96 -2.80 1.59
C VAL A 129 18.80 -1.65 2.13
N GLY A 130 19.81 -1.24 1.37
CA GLY A 130 20.58 -0.03 1.56
C GLY A 130 20.07 1.11 0.69
N GLN A 131 20.69 2.28 0.83
CA GLN A 131 20.40 3.46 0.02
C GLN A 131 21.71 4.08 -0.47
N LEU A 132 21.76 4.50 -1.72
CA LEU A 132 22.88 5.23 -2.30
C LEU A 132 23.01 6.63 -1.66
N VAL A 133 21.86 7.28 -1.47
CA VAL A 133 21.74 8.56 -0.77
C VAL A 133 20.66 8.43 0.29
N ARG A 134 20.90 8.94 1.49
CA ARG A 134 19.90 8.92 2.57
C ARG A 134 18.68 9.75 2.16
N ALA A 135 17.55 9.09 1.99
CA ALA A 135 16.28 9.67 1.61
C ALA A 135 15.13 8.83 2.20
N ASP A 136 13.92 9.33 2.10
CA ASP A 136 12.73 8.57 2.45
C ASP A 136 12.55 7.40 1.47
N LYS A 137 11.97 6.31 1.97
CA LYS A 137 11.65 5.10 1.20
C LYS A 137 10.30 4.51 1.62
N ASP A 138 9.41 5.37 2.05
CA ASP A 138 8.14 4.95 2.67
C ASP A 138 7.20 4.34 1.63
N ILE A 139 7.17 4.89 0.41
CA ILE A 139 6.36 4.37 -0.68
C ILE A 139 6.89 3.00 -1.11
N PHE A 140 8.22 2.87 -1.27
CA PHE A 140 8.84 1.57 -1.54
C PHE A 140 8.49 0.54 -0.47
N SER A 141 8.64 0.89 0.81
CA SER A 141 8.34 -0.02 1.92
C SER A 141 6.88 -0.47 1.91
N ALA A 142 5.94 0.45 1.65
CA ALA A 142 4.53 0.14 1.54
C ALA A 142 4.24 -0.81 0.36
N VAL A 143 4.81 -0.54 -0.82
CA VAL A 143 4.64 -1.39 -2.01
C VAL A 143 5.29 -2.77 -1.81
N GLN A 144 6.48 -2.82 -1.19
CA GLN A 144 7.17 -4.07 -0.87
C GLN A 144 6.34 -4.95 0.07
N MET A 145 5.83 -4.39 1.17
CA MET A 145 4.96 -5.10 2.12
C MET A 145 3.66 -5.58 1.46
N GLY A 146 3.01 -4.70 0.69
CA GLY A 146 1.79 -5.03 -0.04
C GLY A 146 2.00 -6.16 -1.03
N SER A 147 3.07 -6.10 -1.81
CA SER A 147 3.45 -7.13 -2.78
C SER A 147 3.71 -8.47 -2.10
N TRP A 148 4.49 -8.47 -1.03
CA TRP A 148 4.76 -9.67 -0.24
C TRP A 148 3.49 -10.30 0.31
N TYR A 149 2.58 -9.49 0.87
CA TYR A 149 1.31 -9.98 1.39
C TYR A 149 0.45 -10.62 0.30
N ILE A 150 0.35 -9.98 -0.86
CA ILE A 150 -0.43 -10.50 -2.00
C ILE A 150 0.15 -11.83 -2.48
N MET A 151 1.46 -11.90 -2.66
CA MET A 151 2.13 -13.13 -3.14
C MET A 151 2.00 -14.28 -2.14
N LYS A 152 2.03 -13.98 -0.85
CA LYS A 152 1.94 -15.00 0.22
C LYS A 152 0.52 -15.50 0.46
N HIS A 153 -0.49 -14.64 0.36
CA HIS A 153 -1.84 -14.94 0.81
C HIS A 153 -2.88 -15.05 -0.31
N LYS A 154 -2.57 -14.53 -1.48
CA LYS A 154 -3.38 -14.73 -2.67
C LYS A 154 -2.55 -15.54 -3.63
N ASN A 155 -3.01 -16.76 -3.96
CA ASN A 155 -2.52 -17.47 -5.12
C ASN A 155 -2.85 -16.60 -6.34
N VAL A 156 -1.96 -15.67 -6.66
CA VAL A 156 -2.02 -14.92 -7.90
C VAL A 156 -1.62 -15.91 -8.97
N GLY A 157 -2.59 -16.70 -9.45
CA GLY A 157 -2.45 -17.40 -10.71
C GLY A 157 -2.11 -16.36 -11.77
N TYR A 158 -1.18 -16.66 -12.61
CA TYR A 158 -0.93 -15.91 -13.83
C TYR A 158 -2.21 -15.98 -14.67
N GLU A 159 -3.15 -15.06 -14.48
CA GLU A 159 -4.21 -14.84 -15.45
C GLU A 159 -3.57 -14.13 -16.62
N GLU A 160 -3.73 -14.76 -17.81
CA GLU A 160 -3.35 -14.17 -19.09
C GLU A 160 -3.86 -12.74 -19.19
N GLU A 161 -3.10 -11.88 -19.83
CA GLU A 161 -3.34 -10.47 -20.05
C GLU A 161 -4.80 -10.17 -20.39
N GLN A 162 -5.62 -9.91 -19.40
CA GLN A 162 -6.86 -9.18 -19.61
C GLN A 162 -6.45 -7.73 -19.82
N ASP A 163 -6.82 -7.22 -20.97
CA ASP A 163 -6.68 -5.81 -21.34
C ASP A 163 -7.52 -4.98 -20.34
N ILE A 164 -6.87 -4.61 -19.24
CA ILE A 164 -7.55 -3.86 -18.16
C ILE A 164 -7.72 -2.44 -18.68
N ASP A 165 -8.96 -2.06 -18.96
CA ASP A 165 -9.30 -0.67 -19.21
C ASP A 165 -9.08 0.15 -17.92
N TYR A 166 -7.84 0.65 -17.75
CA TYR A 166 -7.44 1.46 -16.62
C TYR A 166 -8.28 2.73 -16.50
N HIS A 167 -8.81 3.23 -17.62
CA HIS A 167 -9.70 4.40 -17.62
C HIS A 167 -11.05 4.08 -16.96
N ALA A 168 -11.61 2.89 -17.21
CA ALA A 168 -12.84 2.44 -16.56
C ALA A 168 -12.62 2.16 -15.06
N VAL A 169 -11.48 1.56 -14.68
CA VAL A 169 -11.12 1.32 -13.28
C VAL A 169 -10.95 2.66 -12.54
N PHE A 170 -10.23 3.62 -13.13
CA PHE A 170 -10.02 4.94 -12.58
C PHE A 170 -11.34 5.69 -12.39
N LYS A 171 -12.21 5.67 -13.41
CA LYS A 171 -13.55 6.29 -13.36
C LYS A 171 -14.48 5.65 -12.32
N SER A 172 -14.28 4.37 -12.00
CA SER A 172 -15.03 3.68 -10.94
C SER A 172 -14.56 4.09 -9.54
N LEU A 173 -13.25 4.33 -9.37
CA LEU A 173 -12.65 4.80 -8.12
C LEU A 173 -12.98 6.28 -7.83
N MET A 174 -13.19 7.07 -8.88
CA MET A 174 -13.49 8.51 -8.80
C MET A 174 -14.99 8.81 -8.64
N ARG A 175 -15.87 7.81 -8.63
CA ARG A 175 -17.29 8.05 -8.30
C ARG A 175 -17.36 8.51 -6.85
N LYS A 176 -17.64 9.83 -6.68
CA LYS A 176 -17.97 10.38 -5.35
C LYS A 176 -19.05 9.48 -4.73
N PRO A 177 -18.87 9.04 -3.48
CA PRO A 177 -19.94 8.32 -2.80
C PRO A 177 -21.22 9.22 -2.81
N ASP A 178 -22.37 8.61 -3.00
CA ASP A 178 -23.69 9.28 -3.12
C ASP A 178 -24.13 10.06 -1.86
N ILE A 179 -23.22 10.30 -0.93
CA ILE A 179 -23.42 10.98 0.35
C ILE A 179 -23.88 12.45 0.19
N TYR A 180 -23.73 13.03 -1.00
CA TYR A 180 -24.06 14.45 -1.26
C TYR A 180 -25.37 14.69 -2.01
N LYS A 181 -26.21 13.67 -2.23
CA LYS A 181 -27.49 13.86 -2.97
C LYS A 181 -28.69 14.20 -2.11
N HIS A 182 -28.52 14.40 -0.80
CA HIS A 182 -29.62 14.82 0.09
C HIS A 182 -29.27 16.16 0.75
N ARG A 183 -29.41 17.24 -0.03
CA ARG A 183 -29.75 18.58 0.46
C ARG A 183 -30.66 19.27 -0.54
#